data_1bdf2313cf79a3a1324f9af60dd71c25
#
_entry.id   1bdf2313cf79a3a1324f9af60dd71c25
#
_cell.length_a   1.000
_cell.length_b   1.000
_cell.length_c   1.000
_cell.angle_alpha   90.00
_cell.angle_beta   90.00
_cell.angle_gamma   90.00
#
_symmetry.space_group_name_H-M   'P 1'
#
loop_
_entity.id
_entity.type
_entity.pdbx_description
1 polymer ?
#
loop_
_entity_poly.entity_id
_entity_poly.type
_entity_poly.pdbx_seq_one_letter_code
_entity_poly.pdbx_strand_id
1 'polypeptide(L)'
;MDDKLKPDQSQGAGMGTRVVWGGEQVQHPYNATQTPIVVSAAYGYRDIDEWYDVALGKEPGFIYSRMSNPTVTVLEDKLCELESAESAVAFSTGMAAISGVLHKSLPRQGRGSFS
;
A
#
# COMPACT_ATOMS: atom_id res chain seq x y z
N MET A 1 -8.97 23.30 8.69
CA MET A 1 -10.15 22.44 8.51
C MET A 1 -9.77 21.11 9.10
N ASP A 2 -10.28 20.84 10.32
CA ASP A 2 -9.83 19.71 11.15
C ASP A 2 -10.06 18.38 10.46
N ASP A 3 -8.96 17.77 10.04
CA ASP A 3 -8.91 16.39 9.57
C ASP A 3 -8.99 15.47 10.80
N LYS A 4 -10.20 15.32 11.33
CA LYS A 4 -10.46 14.26 12.30
C LYS A 4 -10.57 12.96 11.53
N LEU A 5 -9.42 12.29 11.37
CA LEU A 5 -9.36 10.87 11.05
C LEU A 5 -10.45 10.15 11.83
N LYS A 6 -11.39 9.52 11.12
CA LYS A 6 -12.38 8.65 11.76
C LYS A 6 -11.59 7.58 12.50
N PRO A 7 -11.90 7.32 13.79
CA PRO A 7 -11.23 6.25 14.50
C PRO A 7 -11.38 4.95 13.72
N ASP A 8 -10.32 4.19 13.65
CA ASP A 8 -10.32 2.85 13.06
C ASP A 8 -11.48 2.01 13.62
N GLN A 9 -12.53 1.86 12.82
CA GLN A 9 -13.73 1.11 13.21
C GLN A 9 -13.52 -0.40 13.07
N SER A 10 -12.35 -0.84 12.57
CA SER A 10 -12.04 -2.25 12.39
C SER A 10 -11.43 -2.89 13.63
N GLN A 11 -10.82 -2.11 14.53
CA GLN A 11 -10.23 -2.63 15.77
C GLN A 11 -11.31 -3.18 16.71
N GLY A 12 -11.25 -4.48 16.95
CA GLY A 12 -12.24 -5.20 17.78
C GLY A 12 -13.52 -5.58 17.04
N ALA A 13 -13.66 -5.26 15.76
CA ALA A 13 -14.81 -5.62 14.94
C ALA A 13 -14.76 -7.10 14.50
N GLY A 14 -15.94 -7.70 14.35
CA GLY A 14 -16.09 -9.05 13.80
C GLY A 14 -15.64 -9.13 12.34
N MET A 15 -15.36 -10.36 11.87
CA MET A 15 -14.89 -10.62 10.50
C MET A 15 -15.73 -9.92 9.43
N GLY A 16 -17.07 -9.95 9.55
CA GLY A 16 -17.96 -9.30 8.58
C GLY A 16 -17.73 -7.79 8.45
N THR A 17 -17.51 -7.09 9.55
CA THR A 17 -17.20 -5.66 9.54
C THR A 17 -15.83 -5.39 8.93
N ARG A 18 -14.83 -6.22 9.24
CA ARG A 18 -13.47 -6.12 8.70
C ARG A 18 -13.43 -6.36 7.19
N VAL A 19 -14.22 -7.31 6.68
CA VAL A 19 -14.33 -7.55 5.23
C VAL A 19 -14.85 -6.30 4.48
N VAL A 20 -15.80 -5.59 5.08
CA VAL A 20 -16.41 -4.41 4.44
C VAL A 20 -15.52 -3.18 4.60
N TRP A 21 -15.07 -2.89 5.81
CA TRP A 21 -14.44 -1.61 6.16
C TRP A 21 -12.91 -1.67 6.37
N GLY A 22 -12.32 -2.85 6.51
CA GLY A 22 -10.88 -2.99 6.69
C GLY A 22 -10.10 -2.37 5.53
N GLY A 23 -9.05 -1.63 5.84
CA GLY A 23 -8.21 -0.95 4.84
C GLY A 23 -8.84 0.29 4.18
N GLU A 24 -10.12 0.58 4.43
CA GLU A 24 -10.83 1.73 3.84
C GLU A 24 -10.82 2.96 4.74
N GLN A 25 -9.71 3.21 5.42
CA GLN A 25 -9.59 4.32 6.36
C GLN A 25 -9.26 5.65 5.69
N VAL A 26 -8.91 5.62 4.41
CA VAL A 26 -8.59 6.82 3.65
C VAL A 26 -9.88 7.53 3.25
N GLN A 27 -9.95 8.82 3.54
CA GLN A 27 -11.05 9.65 3.04
C GLN A 27 -10.99 9.67 1.50
N HIS A 28 -11.94 9.00 0.86
CA HIS A 28 -11.99 8.98 -0.59
C HIS A 28 -12.35 10.36 -1.17
N PRO A 29 -11.79 10.72 -2.33
CA PRO A 29 -12.19 11.93 -3.05
C PRO A 29 -13.71 11.99 -3.19
N TYR A 30 -14.26 13.19 -3.05
CA TYR A 30 -15.71 13.46 -3.18
C TYR A 30 -16.59 12.73 -2.14
N ASN A 31 -16.03 12.29 -1.01
CA ASN A 31 -16.72 11.47 -0.01
C ASN A 31 -17.34 10.19 -0.60
N ALA A 32 -16.65 9.60 -1.58
CA ALA A 32 -17.08 8.34 -2.17
C ALA A 32 -17.15 7.25 -1.09
N THR A 33 -18.18 6.40 -1.16
CA THR A 33 -18.36 5.28 -0.23
C THR A 33 -17.58 4.03 -0.63
N GLN A 34 -16.99 4.05 -1.81
CA GLN A 34 -16.17 2.96 -2.34
C GLN A 34 -14.81 3.50 -2.78
N THR A 35 -13.78 2.67 -2.70
CA THR A 35 -12.45 3.00 -3.18
C THR A 35 -12.48 3.30 -4.69
N PRO A 36 -12.10 4.51 -5.11
CA PRO A 36 -12.00 4.83 -6.54
C PRO A 36 -10.93 3.99 -7.23
N ILE A 37 -11.18 3.62 -8.49
CA ILE A 37 -10.17 2.99 -9.32
C ILE A 37 -9.24 4.07 -9.86
N VAL A 38 -7.99 4.07 -9.40
CA VAL A 38 -6.97 5.02 -9.83
C VAL A 38 -6.14 4.41 -10.96
N VAL A 39 -6.33 4.92 -12.18
CA VAL A 39 -5.62 4.45 -13.37
C VAL A 39 -4.40 5.30 -13.73
N SER A 40 -4.04 6.29 -12.90
CA SER A 40 -2.87 7.12 -13.14
C SER A 40 -1.59 6.30 -13.07
N ALA A 41 -0.70 6.46 -14.05
CA ALA A 41 0.61 5.82 -14.04
C ALA A 41 1.62 6.60 -13.21
N ALA A 42 1.55 7.92 -13.19
CA ALA A 42 2.46 8.81 -12.48
C ALA A 42 1.68 9.85 -11.67
N TYR A 43 2.29 10.32 -10.60
CA TYR A 43 1.70 11.30 -9.67
C TYR A 43 2.57 12.53 -9.64
N GLY A 44 1.94 13.71 -9.70
CA GLY A 44 2.60 15.00 -9.72
C GLY A 44 2.57 15.68 -8.35
N TYR A 45 3.63 16.39 -8.05
CA TYR A 45 3.79 17.22 -6.86
C TYR A 45 3.99 18.68 -7.28
N ARG A 46 3.61 19.62 -6.43
CA ARG A 46 3.80 21.04 -6.69
C ARG A 46 5.22 21.48 -6.40
N ASP A 47 5.86 20.80 -5.45
CA ASP A 47 7.21 21.06 -5.01
C ASP A 47 8.09 19.84 -5.29
N ILE A 48 9.31 20.10 -5.76
CA ILE A 48 10.31 19.05 -6.02
C ILE A 48 10.83 18.46 -4.72
N ASP A 49 10.90 19.22 -3.65
CA ASP A 49 11.36 18.74 -2.35
C ASP A 49 10.34 17.78 -1.74
N GLU A 50 9.05 18.08 -1.84
CA GLU A 50 7.95 17.17 -1.47
C GLU A 50 8.03 15.85 -2.26
N TRP A 51 8.20 15.95 -3.58
CA TRP A 51 8.38 14.78 -4.43
C TRP A 51 9.58 13.93 -4.00
N TYR A 52 10.69 14.59 -3.66
CA TYR A 52 11.92 13.91 -3.27
C TYR A 52 11.77 13.18 -1.93
N ASP A 53 11.09 13.76 -0.97
CA ASP A 53 10.84 13.15 0.34
C ASP A 53 9.92 11.93 0.22
N VAL A 54 8.91 11.98 -0.63
CA VAL A 54 8.09 10.82 -0.96
C VAL A 54 8.89 9.76 -1.71
N ALA A 55 9.72 10.16 -2.68
CA ALA A 55 10.56 9.22 -3.44
C ALA A 55 11.60 8.49 -2.57
N LEU A 56 12.08 9.13 -1.52
CA LEU A 56 12.97 8.54 -0.53
C LEU A 56 12.25 7.75 0.58
N GLY A 57 10.92 7.74 0.58
CA GLY A 57 10.10 7.08 1.60
C GLY A 57 10.11 7.77 2.96
N LYS A 58 10.45 9.05 3.03
CA LYS A 58 10.37 9.85 4.26
C LYS A 58 8.95 10.33 4.54
N GLU A 59 8.20 10.60 3.49
CA GLU A 59 6.81 11.01 3.55
C GLU A 59 5.92 10.01 2.79
N PRO A 60 4.68 9.78 3.24
CA PRO A 60 3.75 8.91 2.56
C PRO A 60 3.28 9.55 1.23
N GLY A 61 3.17 8.74 0.19
CA GLY A 61 2.69 9.24 -1.10
C GLY A 61 2.90 8.26 -2.24
N PHE A 62 2.53 8.70 -3.43
CA PHE A 62 2.62 7.88 -4.64
C PHE A 62 3.45 8.61 -5.69
N ILE A 63 4.41 7.93 -6.30
CA ILE A 63 5.26 8.48 -7.36
C ILE A 63 4.90 7.84 -8.70
N TYR A 64 4.81 6.53 -8.74
CA TYR A 64 4.54 5.78 -9.94
C TYR A 64 3.82 4.47 -9.64
N SER A 65 2.76 4.15 -10.39
CA SER A 65 1.88 3.00 -10.12
C SER A 65 2.55 1.62 -10.16
N ARG A 66 3.74 1.51 -10.76
CA ARG A 66 4.54 0.27 -10.67
C ARG A 66 5.07 0.02 -9.27
N MET A 67 5.29 1.08 -8.49
CA MET A 67 5.82 0.99 -7.12
C MET A 67 4.68 0.87 -6.11
N SER A 68 3.66 1.71 -6.27
CA SER A 68 2.48 1.75 -5.40
C SER A 68 1.33 2.47 -6.12
N ASN A 69 0.10 2.06 -5.82
CA ASN A 69 -1.10 2.66 -6.40
C ASN A 69 -2.19 2.72 -5.31
N PRO A 70 -2.93 3.83 -5.18
CA PRO A 70 -3.94 3.98 -4.11
C PRO A 70 -4.96 2.84 -4.07
N THR A 71 -5.42 2.36 -5.22
CA THR A 71 -6.38 1.26 -5.28
C THR A 71 -5.78 -0.07 -4.80
N VAL A 72 -4.51 -0.33 -5.16
CA VAL A 72 -3.79 -1.53 -4.74
C VAL A 72 -3.48 -1.48 -3.25
N THR A 73 -3.09 -0.31 -2.74
CA THR A 73 -2.82 -0.12 -1.31
C THR A 73 -4.04 -0.47 -0.45
N VAL A 74 -5.24 -0.05 -0.86
CA VAL A 74 -6.48 -0.42 -0.12
C VAL A 74 -6.69 -1.94 -0.10
N LEU A 75 -6.37 -2.65 -1.19
CA LEU A 75 -6.43 -4.12 -1.21
C LEU A 75 -5.41 -4.74 -0.23
N GLU A 76 -4.18 -4.24 -0.24
CA GLU A 76 -3.11 -4.70 0.64
C GLU A 76 -3.47 -4.47 2.11
N ASP A 77 -3.95 -3.29 2.46
CA ASP A 77 -4.40 -2.94 3.80
C ASP A 77 -5.57 -3.81 4.26
N LYS A 78 -6.54 -4.06 3.36
CA LYS A 78 -7.68 -4.93 3.65
C LYS A 78 -7.25 -6.37 3.93
N LEU A 79 -6.29 -6.89 3.18
CA LEU A 79 -5.73 -8.22 3.42
C LEU A 79 -4.96 -8.27 4.75
N CYS A 80 -4.19 -7.24 5.08
CA CYS A 80 -3.54 -7.13 6.39
C CYS A 80 -4.54 -7.22 7.54
N GLU A 81 -5.64 -6.48 7.44
CA GLU A 81 -6.71 -6.49 8.45
C GLU A 81 -7.36 -7.87 8.60
N LEU A 82 -7.64 -8.53 7.48
CA LEU A 82 -8.29 -9.85 7.49
C LEU A 82 -7.39 -10.96 8.04
N GLU A 83 -6.12 -10.95 7.65
CA GLU A 83 -5.13 -11.97 8.03
C GLU A 83 -4.40 -11.62 9.35
N SER A 84 -4.67 -10.44 9.93
CA SER A 84 -3.94 -9.92 11.09
C SER A 84 -2.43 -9.88 10.86
N ALA A 85 -2.04 -9.49 9.64
CA ALA A 85 -0.66 -9.38 9.21
C ALA A 85 -0.11 -7.96 9.42
N GLU A 86 1.21 -7.84 9.55
CA GLU A 86 1.89 -6.53 9.67
C GLU A 86 1.94 -5.78 8.34
N SER A 87 2.02 -6.51 7.23
CA SER A 87 2.04 -5.94 5.89
C SER A 87 1.60 -6.96 4.85
N ALA A 88 1.11 -6.48 3.72
CA ALA A 88 0.80 -7.28 2.55
C ALA A 88 1.38 -6.62 1.29
N VAL A 89 1.66 -7.41 0.27
CA VAL A 89 2.10 -6.92 -1.04
C VAL A 89 1.36 -7.70 -2.11
N ALA A 90 0.68 -6.98 -3.00
CA ALA A 90 -0.02 -7.57 -4.12
C ALA A 90 0.90 -7.76 -5.34
N PHE A 91 0.76 -8.89 -5.99
CA PHE A 91 1.47 -9.22 -7.23
C PHE A 91 0.48 -9.57 -8.33
N SER A 92 0.86 -9.32 -9.57
CA SER A 92 0.01 -9.63 -10.73
C SER A 92 -0.13 -11.14 -11.01
N THR A 93 0.75 -11.97 -10.44
CA THR A 93 0.70 -13.44 -10.58
C THR A 93 1.16 -14.12 -9.29
N GLY A 94 0.63 -15.32 -9.03
CA GLY A 94 1.04 -16.14 -7.89
C GLY A 94 2.53 -16.51 -7.93
N MET A 95 3.10 -16.77 -9.11
CA MET A 95 4.54 -17.04 -9.24
C MET A 95 5.41 -15.85 -8.87
N ALA A 96 4.96 -14.61 -9.16
CA ALA A 96 5.66 -13.42 -8.73
C ALA A 96 5.65 -13.28 -7.19
N ALA A 97 4.54 -13.59 -6.55
CA ALA A 97 4.42 -13.59 -5.09
C ALA A 97 5.38 -14.63 -4.46
N ILE A 98 5.39 -15.86 -4.95
CA ILE A 98 6.29 -16.91 -4.48
C ILE A 98 7.76 -16.49 -4.68
N SER A 99 8.10 -15.96 -5.84
CA SER A 99 9.45 -15.47 -6.15
C SER A 99 9.87 -14.34 -5.23
N GLY A 100 8.95 -13.40 -4.93
CA GLY A 100 9.17 -12.30 -4.00
C GLY A 100 9.54 -12.80 -2.59
N VAL A 101 8.79 -13.77 -2.07
CA VAL A 101 9.05 -14.38 -0.76
C VAL A 101 10.40 -15.09 -0.76
N LEU A 102 10.71 -15.90 -1.77
CA LEU A 102 11.97 -16.62 -1.86
C LEU A 102 13.17 -15.66 -1.92
N HIS A 103 13.08 -14.60 -2.74
CA HIS A 103 14.15 -13.60 -2.85
C HIS A 103 14.42 -12.87 -1.52
N LYS A 104 13.37 -12.63 -0.74
CA LYS A 104 13.49 -11.98 0.57
C LYS A 104 14.08 -12.92 1.61
N SER A 105 13.70 -14.20 1.56
CA SER A 105 14.05 -15.21 2.57
C SER A 105 15.45 -15.84 2.36
N LEU A 106 15.94 -15.82 1.12
CA LEU A 106 17.29 -16.35 0.84
C LEU A 106 18.36 -15.34 1.29
N PRO A 107 19.40 -15.81 2.01
CA PRO A 107 20.53 -14.95 2.32
C PRO A 107 21.15 -14.46 1.00
N ARG A 108 21.40 -13.14 0.91
CA ARG A 108 22.16 -12.57 -0.20
C ARG A 108 23.54 -13.25 -0.21
N GLN A 109 23.74 -14.22 -1.08
CA GLN A 109 25.08 -14.67 -1.39
C GLN A 109 25.86 -13.44 -1.89
N GLY A 110 26.98 -13.16 -1.22
CA GLY A 110 27.79 -12.00 -1.51
C GLY A 110 28.08 -11.91 -3.00
N ARG A 111 28.01 -10.68 -3.53
CA ARG A 111 28.58 -10.39 -4.84
C ARG A 111 30.02 -10.88 -4.85
N GLY A 112 30.28 -12.03 -5.46
CA GLY A 112 31.60 -12.40 -5.83
C GLY A 112 32.16 -11.28 -6.68
N SER A 113 33.23 -10.62 -6.22
CA SER A 113 34.00 -9.72 -7.06
C SER A 113 34.57 -10.57 -8.20
N PHE A 114 34.05 -10.34 -9.40
CA PHE A 114 34.80 -10.79 -10.58
C PHE A 114 36.02 -9.89 -10.70
N SER A 115 37.18 -10.44 -10.33
CA SER A 115 38.50 -9.90 -10.67
C SER A 115 38.85 -10.28 -12.11
#